data_804782a28ccc0ec6b1ca436e7c69121a
#
_entry.id   804782a28ccc0ec6b1ca436e7c69121a
#
_cell.length_a   1.000
_cell.length_b   1.000
_cell.length_c   1.000
_cell.angle_alpha   90.00
_cell.angle_beta   90.00
_cell.angle_gamma   90.00
#
_symmetry.space_group_name_H-M   'P 1'
#
loop_
_entity.id
_entity.type
_entity.pdbx_description
1 polymer ?
#
loop_
_entity_poly.entity_id
_entity_poly.type
_entity_poly.pdbx_seq_one_letter_code
_entity_poly.pdbx_strand_id
1 'polypeptide(L)'
;GSGSHTTASQNAFNLLYKGVDVYRSTGYYQNFSDAHNLMSYRHTRAHNSLLVNGIGQPYSTEGYGSVMRAMGGQHISYCLGDASHAYRGISNDPMWVGYFKQAGIEQTPENGFGATPLTKYRRHVLMLHPHTVIVYDELEASEAVRWEWLLHSPTEFKMDATKKTLSTNNKAKGWGAVTQLFGGHVFTLFQTDRFVVPPAITGAEYPNQWHLTARVDGCSATRFLAIIQVGDEAVSIINRDGDTFNVGDWTIKAVLDASKAPELTVSHRTEQAVFSYGTDNPALNGNFYSRQFTGSSLLYDEIDGAYQVVEMTDRSPISTRVVNQ
;
A
#
# COMPACT_ATOMS: atom_id res chain seq x y z
N GLY A 1 3.16 15.91 3.55
CA GLY A 1 2.46 16.93 4.32
C GLY A 1 3.32 17.47 5.44
N SER A 2 3.23 18.77 5.67
CA SER A 2 4.12 19.49 6.60
C SER A 2 3.37 20.11 7.78
N GLY A 3 2.08 19.90 7.88
CA GLY A 3 1.31 20.42 9.01
C GLY A 3 1.68 19.74 10.32
N SER A 4 1.46 20.41 11.45
CA SER A 4 1.74 19.87 12.79
C SER A 4 1.03 18.55 13.11
N HIS A 5 -0.08 18.27 12.43
CA HIS A 5 -0.86 17.04 12.60
C HIS A 5 -0.64 15.98 11.52
N THR A 6 0.27 16.20 10.57
CA THR A 6 0.58 15.22 9.52
C THR A 6 1.54 14.15 10.02
N THR A 7 1.49 12.98 9.40
CA THR A 7 2.38 11.86 9.62
C THR A 7 3.23 11.60 8.37
N ALA A 8 4.37 10.93 8.52
CA ALA A 8 5.24 10.53 7.42
C ALA A 8 4.67 9.26 6.74
N SER A 9 3.54 9.39 6.04
CA SER A 9 2.69 8.28 5.62
C SER A 9 2.22 8.37 4.16
N GLN A 10 3.01 8.98 3.28
CA GLN A 10 2.68 9.02 1.85
C GLN A 10 2.57 7.59 1.31
N ASN A 11 1.57 7.33 0.46
CA ASN A 11 1.20 6.01 -0.04
C ASN A 11 0.84 4.97 1.04
N ALA A 12 0.55 5.37 2.28
CA ALA A 12 -0.04 4.47 3.24
C ALA A 12 -1.53 4.24 2.95
N PHE A 13 -2.04 3.09 3.37
CA PHE A 13 -3.48 2.78 3.34
C PHE A 13 -3.95 2.29 4.70
N ASN A 14 -5.22 2.47 4.98
CA ASN A 14 -5.92 1.83 6.09
C ASN A 14 -7.10 1.03 5.53
N LEU A 15 -7.41 -0.08 6.16
CA LEU A 15 -8.54 -0.94 5.81
C LEU A 15 -9.50 -1.02 6.99
N LEU A 16 -10.73 -0.63 6.75
CA LEU A 16 -11.84 -0.75 7.70
C LEU A 16 -12.86 -1.74 7.13
N TYR A 17 -13.45 -2.54 8.00
CA TYR A 17 -14.56 -3.41 7.67
C TYR A 17 -15.70 -3.18 8.66
N LYS A 18 -16.90 -2.82 8.15
CA LYS A 18 -18.07 -2.49 8.97
C LYS A 18 -17.76 -1.46 10.07
N GLY A 19 -16.93 -0.44 9.75
CA GLY A 19 -16.56 0.62 10.68
C GLY A 19 -15.50 0.24 11.72
N VAL A 20 -14.87 -0.94 11.60
CA VAL A 20 -13.83 -1.43 12.51
C VAL A 20 -12.50 -1.53 11.78
N ASP A 21 -11.43 -1.09 12.44
CA ASP A 21 -10.07 -1.19 11.90
C ASP A 21 -9.65 -2.66 11.72
N VAL A 22 -9.23 -3.01 10.52
CA VAL A 22 -8.59 -4.27 10.16
C VAL A 22 -7.09 -4.07 10.05
N TYR A 23 -6.67 -3.16 9.15
CA TYR A 23 -5.29 -2.70 9.02
C TYR A 23 -5.27 -1.19 9.18
N ARG A 24 -4.44 -0.71 10.11
CA ARG A 24 -4.38 0.70 10.46
C ARG A 24 -2.96 1.09 10.85
N SER A 25 -2.69 2.38 10.79
CA SER A 25 -1.49 2.95 11.41
C SER A 25 -1.45 2.67 12.90
N THR A 26 -0.26 2.47 13.45
CA THR A 26 -0.03 2.11 14.86
C THR A 26 0.59 3.27 15.65
N GLY A 27 0.76 3.07 16.96
CA GLY A 27 1.28 4.09 17.86
C GLY A 27 0.22 5.06 18.36
N TYR A 28 0.66 5.97 19.22
CA TYR A 28 -0.21 6.87 19.96
C TYR A 28 0.35 8.28 19.99
N TYR A 29 -0.50 9.25 19.73
CA TYR A 29 -0.15 10.66 19.90
C TYR A 29 -0.33 11.05 21.37
N GLN A 30 0.76 11.39 22.04
CA GLN A 30 0.75 11.91 23.43
C GLN A 30 1.07 13.41 23.46
N ASN A 31 2.18 13.83 22.83
CA ASN A 31 2.50 15.22 22.56
C ASN A 31 3.51 15.31 21.39
N PHE A 32 3.81 16.51 20.91
CA PHE A 32 4.66 16.71 19.74
C PHE A 32 6.12 16.30 19.94
N SER A 33 6.69 16.58 21.12
CA SER A 33 8.09 16.29 21.44
C SER A 33 8.28 14.97 22.18
N ASP A 34 7.25 14.16 22.29
CA ASP A 34 7.35 12.82 22.86
C ASP A 34 8.14 11.90 21.92
N ALA A 35 9.09 11.16 22.48
CA ALA A 35 9.95 10.26 21.71
C ALA A 35 9.16 9.16 20.98
N HIS A 36 8.10 8.62 21.60
CA HIS A 36 7.20 7.67 20.92
C HIS A 36 6.48 8.34 19.74
N ASN A 37 6.00 9.57 19.89
CA ASN A 37 5.38 10.32 18.82
C ASN A 37 6.33 10.48 17.62
N LEU A 38 7.59 10.88 17.86
CA LEU A 38 8.56 11.13 16.81
C LEU A 38 9.12 9.86 16.16
N MET A 39 9.34 8.80 16.94
CA MET A 39 10.05 7.59 16.49
C MET A 39 9.13 6.42 16.12
N SER A 40 7.87 6.44 16.58
CA SER A 40 6.91 5.34 16.38
C SER A 40 5.63 5.82 15.72
N TYR A 41 4.86 6.73 16.35
CA TYR A 41 3.53 7.12 15.86
C TYR A 41 3.54 7.86 14.52
N ARG A 42 4.41 8.88 14.37
CA ARG A 42 4.48 9.70 13.14
C ARG A 42 5.40 9.16 12.07
N HIS A 43 6.36 8.34 12.48
CA HIS A 43 7.34 7.78 11.57
C HIS A 43 6.68 6.79 10.60
N THR A 44 7.20 6.72 9.38
CA THR A 44 6.72 5.80 8.32
C THR A 44 6.59 4.35 8.79
N ARG A 45 7.42 3.93 9.76
CA ARG A 45 7.38 2.57 10.34
C ARG A 45 6.09 2.21 11.06
N ALA A 46 5.24 3.19 11.36
CA ALA A 46 3.93 2.97 11.97
C ALA A 46 2.78 2.86 10.96
N HIS A 47 3.08 2.97 9.68
CA HIS A 47 2.07 3.07 8.64
C HIS A 47 2.18 1.92 7.63
N ASN A 48 1.06 1.52 7.01
CA ASN A 48 1.02 0.50 5.96
C ASN A 48 1.65 1.04 4.67
N SER A 49 2.97 1.25 4.70
CA SER A 49 3.78 1.89 3.67
C SER A 49 5.10 1.12 3.45
N LEU A 50 6.20 1.80 3.25
CA LEU A 50 7.50 1.23 2.89
C LEU A 50 8.62 1.89 3.70
N LEU A 51 9.67 1.12 4.06
CA LEU A 51 10.98 1.66 4.44
C LEU A 51 12.03 1.23 3.42
N VAL A 52 13.03 2.08 3.22
CA VAL A 52 14.19 1.83 2.36
C VAL A 52 15.43 1.87 3.23
N ASN A 53 16.13 0.73 3.38
CA ASN A 53 17.26 0.58 4.32
C ASN A 53 16.87 0.91 5.79
N GLY A 54 15.62 0.72 6.19
CA GLY A 54 15.11 1.12 7.50
C GLY A 54 14.74 2.60 7.61
N ILE A 55 14.97 3.39 6.57
CA ILE A 55 14.71 4.84 6.53
C ILE A 55 13.30 5.10 6.02
N GLY A 56 12.59 5.97 6.72
CA GLY A 56 11.25 6.46 6.36
C GLY A 56 11.26 7.83 5.70
N GLN A 57 10.08 8.41 5.60
CA GLN A 57 9.86 9.75 5.04
C GLN A 57 10.18 10.82 6.09
N PRO A 58 10.74 11.97 5.71
CA PRO A 58 10.94 13.09 6.63
C PRO A 58 9.63 13.80 7.00
N TYR A 59 9.62 14.50 8.10
CA TYR A 59 8.55 15.44 8.48
C TYR A 59 8.83 16.79 7.81
N SER A 60 8.62 16.88 6.51
CA SER A 60 9.01 18.02 5.69
C SER A 60 8.01 18.27 4.56
N THR A 61 7.97 19.52 4.09
CA THR A 61 7.24 19.89 2.87
C THR A 61 7.94 19.42 1.60
N GLU A 62 9.23 19.17 1.68
CA GLU A 62 10.04 18.72 0.54
C GLU A 62 9.78 17.27 0.17
N GLY A 63 9.35 16.45 1.16
CA GLY A 63 8.89 15.09 0.94
C GLY A 63 7.38 15.05 0.71
N TYR A 64 6.94 14.74 -0.50
CA TYR A 64 5.52 14.69 -0.84
C TYR A 64 5.15 13.46 -1.68
N GLY A 65 3.89 13.10 -1.59
CA GLY A 65 3.24 12.13 -2.47
C GLY A 65 1.99 12.74 -3.08
N SER A 66 1.55 12.17 -4.18
CA SER A 66 0.36 12.61 -4.93
C SER A 66 -0.52 11.44 -5.31
N VAL A 67 -1.82 11.65 -5.31
CA VAL A 67 -2.76 10.75 -5.99
C VAL A 67 -2.74 11.11 -7.47
N MET A 68 -2.23 10.20 -8.29
CA MET A 68 -2.05 10.42 -9.72
C MET A 68 -3.30 10.06 -10.52
N ARG A 69 -4.02 9.02 -10.09
CA ARG A 69 -5.22 8.52 -10.77
C ARG A 69 -6.23 8.03 -9.73
N ALA A 70 -7.51 8.25 -9.99
CA ALA A 70 -8.59 7.65 -9.22
C ALA A 70 -9.80 7.41 -10.14
N MET A 71 -10.33 6.19 -10.11
CA MET A 71 -11.50 5.78 -10.88
C MET A 71 -12.40 4.91 -10.01
N GLY A 72 -13.70 4.91 -10.26
CA GLY A 72 -14.64 4.08 -9.53
C GLY A 72 -15.80 3.65 -10.41
N GLY A 73 -16.17 2.38 -10.27
CA GLY A 73 -17.38 1.77 -10.82
C GLY A 73 -18.09 0.97 -9.73
N GLN A 74 -19.11 0.24 -10.13
CA GLN A 74 -19.92 -0.56 -9.21
C GLN A 74 -19.10 -1.72 -8.61
N HIS A 75 -18.20 -2.33 -9.38
CA HIS A 75 -17.48 -3.54 -8.98
C HIS A 75 -16.02 -3.26 -8.62
N ILE A 76 -15.40 -2.22 -9.18
CA ILE A 76 -13.99 -1.89 -9.00
C ILE A 76 -13.82 -0.41 -8.65
N SER A 77 -13.12 -0.14 -7.55
CA SER A 77 -12.57 1.19 -7.27
C SER A 77 -11.05 1.13 -7.34
N TYR A 78 -10.43 2.16 -7.91
CA TYR A 78 -8.98 2.23 -8.14
C TYR A 78 -8.40 3.56 -7.75
N CYS A 79 -7.19 3.50 -7.17
CA CYS A 79 -6.37 4.67 -6.89
C CYS A 79 -4.89 4.35 -7.17
N LEU A 80 -4.17 5.29 -7.79
CA LEU A 80 -2.73 5.27 -7.95
C LEU A 80 -2.11 6.41 -7.15
N GLY A 81 -1.30 6.08 -6.16
CA GLY A 81 -0.46 7.01 -5.43
C GLY A 81 0.99 6.96 -5.93
N ASP A 82 1.66 8.11 -5.98
CA ASP A 82 3.09 8.23 -6.26
C ASP A 82 3.77 8.94 -5.08
N ALA A 83 4.68 8.24 -4.41
CA ALA A 83 5.49 8.73 -3.29
C ALA A 83 6.99 8.71 -3.62
N SER A 84 7.37 8.75 -4.90
CA SER A 84 8.77 8.76 -5.34
C SER A 84 9.56 9.95 -4.79
N HIS A 85 8.89 11.06 -4.48
CA HIS A 85 9.47 12.26 -3.88
C HIS A 85 9.36 12.32 -2.35
N ALA A 86 8.78 11.30 -1.70
CA ALA A 86 8.49 11.37 -0.27
C ALA A 86 9.72 11.06 0.61
N TYR A 87 10.73 10.36 0.11
CA TYR A 87 11.89 9.85 0.88
C TYR A 87 13.15 10.72 0.69
N ARG A 88 13.01 12.04 0.82
CA ARG A 88 14.11 12.98 0.56
C ARG A 88 14.63 13.60 1.84
N GLY A 89 15.82 13.17 2.27
CA GLY A 89 16.57 13.79 3.35
C GLY A 89 15.97 13.60 4.74
N ILE A 90 16.13 14.62 5.57
CA ILE A 90 15.67 14.69 6.95
C ILE A 90 14.65 15.82 7.11
N SER A 91 13.98 15.83 8.25
CA SER A 91 13.05 16.91 8.61
C SER A 91 13.85 18.20 8.90
N ASN A 92 13.69 19.21 8.06
CA ASN A 92 14.38 20.48 8.13
C ASN A 92 13.46 21.67 8.55
N ASP A 93 12.18 21.41 8.69
CA ASP A 93 11.22 22.39 9.22
C ASP A 93 11.60 22.75 10.66
N PRO A 94 11.73 24.08 10.99
CA PRO A 94 12.17 24.53 12.31
C PRO A 94 11.37 23.98 13.49
N MET A 95 10.07 23.77 13.30
CA MET A 95 9.19 23.20 14.32
C MET A 95 9.60 21.76 14.63
N TRP A 96 9.78 20.91 13.60
CA TRP A 96 10.17 19.52 13.78
C TRP A 96 11.60 19.39 14.31
N VAL A 97 12.54 20.18 13.79
CA VAL A 97 13.91 20.26 14.32
C VAL A 97 13.90 20.61 15.81
N GLY A 98 13.05 21.55 16.23
CA GLY A 98 12.87 21.92 17.62
C GLY A 98 12.36 20.74 18.48
N TYR A 99 11.38 19.99 18.02
CA TYR A 99 10.85 18.82 18.73
C TYR A 99 11.85 17.67 18.84
N PHE A 100 12.59 17.38 17.77
CA PHE A 100 13.67 16.38 17.81
C PHE A 100 14.74 16.76 18.84
N LYS A 101 15.18 18.03 18.83
CA LYS A 101 16.13 18.56 19.83
C LYS A 101 15.60 18.45 21.26
N GLN A 102 14.34 18.81 21.48
CA GLN A 102 13.70 18.71 22.81
C GLN A 102 13.62 17.25 23.30
N ALA A 103 13.36 16.32 22.39
CA ALA A 103 13.32 14.88 22.69
C ALA A 103 14.71 14.24 22.83
N GLY A 104 15.79 14.95 22.51
CA GLY A 104 17.15 14.39 22.48
C GLY A 104 17.36 13.35 21.40
N ILE A 105 16.62 13.43 20.28
CA ILE A 105 16.67 12.49 19.18
C ILE A 105 17.43 13.12 18.01
N GLU A 106 18.43 12.40 17.51
CA GLU A 106 19.14 12.77 16.28
C GLU A 106 18.46 12.11 15.08
N GLN A 107 18.36 12.85 13.97
CA GLN A 107 17.81 12.34 12.71
C GLN A 107 18.91 11.62 11.93
N THR A 108 19.18 10.37 12.30
CA THR A 108 20.20 9.51 11.70
C THR A 108 19.57 8.29 11.02
N PRO A 109 20.29 7.59 10.12
CA PRO A 109 19.81 6.35 9.52
C PRO A 109 19.47 5.27 10.54
N GLU A 110 20.19 5.17 11.66
CA GLU A 110 19.91 4.22 12.75
C GLU A 110 18.56 4.51 13.40
N ASN A 111 18.17 5.77 13.44
CA ASN A 111 16.86 6.22 13.94
C ASN A 111 15.77 6.18 12.85
N GLY A 112 16.15 5.84 11.62
CA GLY A 112 15.24 5.73 10.47
C GLY A 112 15.05 7.03 9.68
N PHE A 113 15.96 7.99 9.82
CA PHE A 113 15.94 9.26 9.10
C PHE A 113 17.17 9.41 8.22
N GLY A 114 17.00 9.98 7.03
CA GLY A 114 18.10 10.21 6.11
C GLY A 114 17.66 10.24 4.66
N ALA A 115 18.62 10.47 3.77
CA ALA A 115 18.41 10.33 2.34
C ALA A 115 18.33 8.83 1.97
N THR A 116 17.50 8.52 0.98
CA THR A 116 17.43 7.18 0.39
C THR A 116 17.73 7.25 -1.10
N PRO A 117 18.23 6.17 -1.71
CA PRO A 117 18.43 6.11 -3.16
C PRO A 117 17.13 5.80 -3.92
N LEU A 118 15.96 5.91 -3.29
CA LEU A 118 14.66 5.67 -3.91
C LEU A 118 14.46 6.59 -5.12
N THR A 119 14.09 6.01 -6.26
CA THR A 119 13.75 6.74 -7.49
C THR A 119 12.29 6.57 -7.88
N LYS A 120 11.64 5.48 -7.45
CA LYS A 120 10.23 5.21 -7.76
C LYS A 120 9.53 4.48 -6.61
N TYR A 121 8.39 5.01 -6.22
CA TYR A 121 7.42 4.34 -5.36
C TYR A 121 6.01 4.66 -5.82
N ARG A 122 5.46 3.79 -6.64
CA ARG A 122 4.07 3.87 -7.10
C ARG A 122 3.28 2.73 -6.48
N ARG A 123 2.12 3.06 -5.93
CA ARG A 123 1.20 2.11 -5.30
C ARG A 123 -0.15 2.15 -5.96
N HIS A 124 -0.54 1.04 -6.54
CA HIS A 124 -1.88 0.81 -7.04
C HIS A 124 -2.70 0.15 -5.96
N VAL A 125 -3.85 0.73 -5.65
CA VAL A 125 -4.83 0.16 -4.71
C VAL A 125 -6.13 -0.04 -5.46
N LEU A 126 -6.61 -1.29 -5.51
CA LEU A 126 -7.93 -1.62 -6.04
C LEU A 126 -8.79 -2.19 -4.93
N MET A 127 -10.03 -1.74 -4.86
CA MET A 127 -11.09 -2.41 -4.12
C MET A 127 -11.95 -3.17 -5.14
N LEU A 128 -11.93 -4.50 -5.03
CA LEU A 128 -12.82 -5.40 -5.78
C LEU A 128 -13.99 -5.69 -4.85
N HIS A 129 -15.09 -5.03 -5.16
CA HIS A 129 -16.26 -5.05 -4.28
C HIS A 129 -16.88 -6.45 -4.18
N PRO A 130 -17.36 -6.83 -2.96
CA PRO A 130 -17.35 -6.04 -1.72
C PRO A 130 -16.20 -6.38 -0.76
N HIS A 131 -15.32 -7.35 -1.04
CA HIS A 131 -14.51 -7.99 0.01
C HIS A 131 -13.02 -8.13 -0.28
N THR A 132 -12.52 -7.76 -1.47
CA THR A 132 -11.12 -7.99 -1.86
C THR A 132 -10.41 -6.67 -2.16
N VAL A 133 -9.23 -6.48 -1.57
CA VAL A 133 -8.35 -5.33 -1.84
C VAL A 133 -7.05 -5.84 -2.45
N ILE A 134 -6.61 -5.20 -3.52
CA ILE A 134 -5.33 -5.43 -4.17
C ILE A 134 -4.44 -4.24 -3.89
N VAL A 135 -3.21 -4.50 -3.43
CA VAL A 135 -2.14 -3.50 -3.36
C VAL A 135 -1.00 -3.99 -4.23
N TYR A 136 -0.66 -3.23 -5.26
CA TYR A 136 0.45 -3.54 -6.17
C TYR A 136 1.44 -2.39 -6.15
N ASP A 137 2.69 -2.67 -5.77
CA ASP A 137 3.75 -1.68 -5.61
C ASP A 137 4.84 -1.86 -6.67
N GLU A 138 5.21 -0.73 -7.30
CA GLU A 138 6.37 -0.60 -8.18
C GLU A 138 7.45 0.20 -7.43
N LEU A 139 8.61 -0.43 -7.21
CA LEU A 139 9.70 0.10 -6.40
C LEU A 139 11.00 0.07 -7.18
N GLU A 140 11.68 1.23 -7.26
CA GLU A 140 12.99 1.37 -7.89
C GLU A 140 13.91 2.27 -7.05
N ALA A 141 15.20 1.97 -7.06
CA ALA A 141 16.25 2.76 -6.44
C ALA A 141 17.46 2.84 -7.38
N SER A 142 18.32 3.85 -7.22
CA SER A 142 19.53 4.03 -8.03
C SER A 142 20.64 3.02 -7.72
N GLU A 143 20.51 2.28 -6.61
CA GLU A 143 21.43 1.22 -6.19
C GLU A 143 20.67 0.12 -5.44
N ALA A 144 21.33 -1.01 -5.15
CA ALA A 144 20.74 -2.10 -4.40
C ALA A 144 20.45 -1.69 -2.94
N VAL A 145 19.24 -1.94 -2.48
CA VAL A 145 18.76 -1.56 -1.14
C VAL A 145 18.05 -2.73 -0.46
N ARG A 146 17.71 -2.52 0.80
CA ARG A 146 16.74 -3.30 1.55
C ARG A 146 15.38 -2.65 1.47
N TRP A 147 14.40 -3.37 0.93
CA TRP A 147 13.00 -2.99 0.88
C TRP A 147 12.25 -3.60 2.06
N GLU A 148 11.46 -2.82 2.77
CA GLU A 148 10.66 -3.27 3.91
C GLU A 148 9.21 -2.83 3.71
N TRP A 149 8.38 -3.73 3.19
CA TRP A 149 6.95 -3.52 3.03
C TRP A 149 6.24 -3.77 4.36
N LEU A 150 5.40 -2.83 4.80
CA LEU A 150 4.85 -2.79 6.14
C LEU A 150 3.34 -3.01 6.13
N LEU A 151 2.87 -3.80 7.10
CA LEU A 151 1.45 -3.99 7.39
C LEU A 151 1.21 -4.00 8.90
N HIS A 152 0.17 -3.33 9.35
CA HIS A 152 -0.11 -3.15 10.77
C HIS A 152 -1.56 -3.51 11.08
N SER A 153 -1.76 -4.13 12.25
CA SER A 153 -3.08 -4.52 12.73
C SER A 153 -3.22 -4.31 14.24
N PRO A 154 -4.41 -3.99 14.74
CA PRO A 154 -4.67 -4.03 16.18
C PRO A 154 -4.61 -5.46 16.75
N THR A 155 -4.64 -6.49 15.92
CA THR A 155 -4.61 -7.90 16.32
C THR A 155 -3.43 -8.64 15.70
N GLU A 156 -2.95 -9.69 16.38
CA GLU A 156 -1.82 -10.50 15.94
C GLU A 156 -2.05 -11.15 14.57
N PHE A 157 -0.99 -11.20 13.76
CA PHE A 157 -0.99 -11.95 12.51
C PHE A 157 -0.63 -13.42 12.78
N LYS A 158 -1.47 -14.33 12.33
CA LYS A 158 -1.10 -15.74 12.21
C LYS A 158 -0.43 -15.91 10.85
N MET A 159 0.86 -16.22 10.87
CA MET A 159 1.69 -16.28 9.66
C MET A 159 1.90 -17.72 9.20
N ASP A 160 1.63 -18.00 7.93
CA ASP A 160 2.19 -19.13 7.19
C ASP A 160 3.32 -18.62 6.30
N ALA A 161 4.55 -18.73 6.79
CA ALA A 161 5.73 -18.21 6.09
C ALA A 161 6.00 -18.93 4.76
N THR A 162 5.61 -20.19 4.61
CA THR A 162 5.75 -20.97 3.38
C THR A 162 4.83 -20.46 2.30
N LYS A 163 3.55 -20.25 2.64
CA LYS A 163 2.53 -19.75 1.72
C LYS A 163 2.52 -18.24 1.60
N LYS A 164 3.35 -17.53 2.40
CA LYS A 164 3.33 -16.06 2.52
C LYS A 164 1.93 -15.51 2.81
N THR A 165 1.18 -16.23 3.64
CA THR A 165 -0.19 -15.90 4.04
C THR A 165 -0.21 -15.40 5.47
N LEU A 166 -0.95 -14.34 5.67
CA LEU A 166 -1.16 -13.68 6.95
C LEU A 166 -2.66 -13.70 7.24
N SER A 167 -3.05 -14.18 8.39
CA SER A 167 -4.44 -14.06 8.82
C SER A 167 -4.54 -13.33 10.14
N THR A 168 -5.55 -12.49 10.26
CA THR A 168 -5.91 -11.80 11.49
C THR A 168 -7.41 -11.80 11.64
N ASN A 169 -7.91 -11.79 12.85
CA ASN A 169 -9.34 -11.70 13.08
C ASN A 169 -9.66 -11.01 14.42
N ASN A 170 -10.86 -10.50 14.49
CA ASN A 170 -11.43 -10.01 15.72
C ASN A 170 -12.83 -10.63 15.89
N LYS A 171 -12.89 -11.77 16.56
CA LYS A 171 -14.14 -12.52 16.76
C LYS A 171 -15.21 -11.69 17.49
N ALA A 172 -14.79 -10.85 18.44
CA ALA A 172 -15.72 -9.99 19.18
C ALA A 172 -16.34 -8.91 18.30
N LYS A 173 -15.67 -8.53 17.21
CA LYS A 173 -16.12 -7.56 16.21
C LYS A 173 -16.72 -8.22 14.95
N GLY A 174 -16.69 -9.56 14.87
CA GLY A 174 -17.29 -10.34 13.78
C GLY A 174 -16.59 -10.22 12.43
N TRP A 175 -15.25 -10.11 12.40
CA TRP A 175 -14.52 -10.08 11.13
C TRP A 175 -13.25 -10.93 11.14
N GLY A 176 -12.86 -11.35 9.96
CA GLY A 176 -11.56 -11.94 9.67
C GLY A 176 -10.96 -11.35 8.39
N ALA A 177 -9.64 -11.32 8.31
CA ALA A 177 -8.92 -10.92 7.12
C ALA A 177 -7.77 -11.89 6.83
N VAL A 178 -7.56 -12.16 5.55
CA VAL A 178 -6.42 -12.92 5.05
C VAL A 178 -5.71 -12.09 3.99
N THR A 179 -4.41 -11.90 4.20
CA THR A 179 -3.53 -11.26 3.22
C THR A 179 -2.54 -12.28 2.72
N GLN A 180 -2.46 -12.46 1.41
CA GLN A 180 -1.40 -13.22 0.78
C GLN A 180 -0.48 -12.27 0.03
N LEU A 181 0.85 -12.40 0.30
CA LEU A 181 1.88 -11.56 -0.29
C LEU A 181 2.63 -12.31 -1.38
N PHE A 182 2.92 -11.60 -2.46
CA PHE A 182 3.74 -12.06 -3.58
C PHE A 182 4.77 -10.99 -3.91
N GLY A 183 5.95 -11.38 -4.31
CA GLY A 183 7.03 -10.46 -4.67
C GLY A 183 7.79 -10.90 -5.89
N GLY A 184 8.42 -9.95 -6.58
CA GLY A 184 9.36 -10.24 -7.68
C GLY A 184 10.66 -10.87 -7.20
N HIS A 185 10.96 -10.73 -5.91
CA HIS A 185 12.10 -11.36 -5.24
C HIS A 185 11.63 -12.18 -4.04
N VAL A 186 12.47 -13.10 -3.58
CA VAL A 186 12.26 -13.82 -2.33
C VAL A 186 12.31 -12.83 -1.17
N PHE A 187 11.36 -12.91 -0.27
CA PHE A 187 11.27 -12.07 0.91
C PHE A 187 11.04 -12.87 2.19
N THR A 188 11.47 -12.32 3.30
CA THR A 188 11.23 -12.84 4.64
C THR A 188 10.10 -12.07 5.31
N LEU A 189 9.33 -12.78 6.17
CA LEU A 189 8.27 -12.20 6.98
C LEU A 189 8.66 -12.25 8.44
N PHE A 190 8.46 -11.16 9.16
CA PHE A 190 8.56 -11.11 10.61
C PHE A 190 7.56 -10.12 11.18
N GLN A 191 7.17 -10.33 12.43
CA GLN A 191 6.27 -9.44 13.15
C GLN A 191 6.74 -9.17 14.56
N THR A 192 6.29 -8.06 15.13
CA THR A 192 6.49 -7.71 16.53
C THR A 192 5.29 -6.89 17.02
N ASP A 193 5.02 -6.94 18.32
CA ASP A 193 4.10 -6.04 19.00
C ASP A 193 4.81 -4.90 19.75
N ARG A 194 6.13 -4.80 19.56
CA ARG A 194 6.98 -3.80 20.22
C ARG A 194 7.18 -2.58 19.35
N PHE A 195 6.95 -1.42 19.92
CA PHE A 195 7.35 -0.15 19.33
C PHE A 195 8.87 0.04 19.47
N VAL A 196 9.49 0.73 18.51
CA VAL A 196 10.91 1.13 18.60
C VAL A 196 11.13 2.01 19.84
N VAL A 197 10.20 2.93 20.09
CA VAL A 197 10.09 3.67 21.35
C VAL A 197 8.69 3.43 21.89
N PRO A 198 8.54 2.79 23.04
CA PRO A 198 7.22 2.57 23.64
C PRO A 198 6.57 3.90 24.07
N PRO A 199 5.24 3.97 24.17
CA PRO A 199 4.56 5.14 24.70
C PRO A 199 4.98 5.38 26.17
N ALA A 200 5.19 6.64 26.54
CA ALA A 200 5.58 7.01 27.91
C ALA A 200 4.46 6.73 28.91
N ILE A 201 3.21 6.87 28.50
CA ILE A 201 2.03 6.50 29.29
C ILE A 201 1.54 5.13 28.79
N THR A 202 1.46 4.18 29.68
CA THR A 202 0.97 2.82 29.43
C THR A 202 -0.34 2.58 30.16
N GLY A 203 -1.17 1.69 29.64
CA GLY A 203 -2.44 1.32 30.23
C GLY A 203 -3.39 0.67 29.24
N ALA A 204 -4.60 0.36 29.66
CA ALA A 204 -5.61 -0.27 28.80
C ALA A 204 -6.02 0.59 27.60
N GLU A 205 -5.78 1.90 27.66
CA GLU A 205 -6.02 2.84 26.55
C GLU A 205 -4.96 2.77 25.45
N TYR A 206 -3.80 2.15 25.72
CA TYR A 206 -2.67 2.03 24.83
C TYR A 206 -2.28 0.55 24.64
N PRO A 207 -3.17 -0.29 24.07
CA PRO A 207 -2.88 -1.71 23.88
C PRO A 207 -1.76 -1.91 22.86
N ASN A 208 -1.05 -3.03 22.99
CA ASN A 208 -0.09 -3.43 21.98
C ASN A 208 -0.76 -3.53 20.61
N GLN A 209 0.01 -3.19 19.58
CA GLN A 209 -0.39 -3.25 18.18
C GLN A 209 0.68 -4.00 17.40
N TRP A 210 0.29 -4.66 16.32
CA TRP A 210 1.15 -5.58 15.61
C TRP A 210 1.73 -4.94 14.35
N HIS A 211 3.03 -5.09 14.19
CA HIS A 211 3.83 -4.58 13.09
C HIS A 211 4.41 -5.75 12.32
N LEU A 212 3.99 -5.92 11.09
CA LEU A 212 4.53 -6.92 10.17
C LEU A 212 5.43 -6.24 9.16
N THR A 213 6.53 -6.91 8.83
CA THR A 213 7.45 -6.50 7.76
C THR A 213 7.67 -7.66 6.81
N ALA A 214 7.50 -7.38 5.50
CA ALA A 214 7.99 -8.22 4.42
C ALA A 214 9.26 -7.60 3.85
N ARG A 215 10.40 -8.28 3.99
CA ARG A 215 11.73 -7.75 3.68
C ARG A 215 12.35 -8.44 2.47
N VAL A 216 12.82 -7.64 1.52
CA VAL A 216 13.67 -8.03 0.39
C VAL A 216 15.01 -7.33 0.53
N ASP A 217 16.10 -8.04 0.37
CA ASP A 217 17.47 -7.50 0.46
C ASP A 217 18.17 -7.51 -0.89
N GLY A 218 19.02 -6.50 -1.11
CA GLY A 218 20.06 -6.51 -2.14
C GLY A 218 19.59 -6.38 -3.58
N CYS A 219 18.50 -5.66 -3.84
CA CYS A 219 18.06 -5.35 -5.20
C CYS A 219 17.69 -3.87 -5.37
N SER A 220 17.93 -3.34 -6.58
CA SER A 220 17.60 -1.95 -6.92
C SER A 220 16.17 -1.77 -7.39
N ALA A 221 15.47 -2.85 -7.75
CA ALA A 221 14.07 -2.79 -8.13
C ALA A 221 13.32 -4.04 -7.67
N THR A 222 12.09 -3.88 -7.23
CA THR A 222 11.20 -4.99 -6.88
C THR A 222 9.74 -4.58 -7.02
N ARG A 223 8.85 -5.56 -7.03
CA ARG A 223 7.40 -5.36 -6.97
C ARG A 223 6.80 -6.23 -5.89
N PHE A 224 5.79 -5.70 -5.22
CA PHE A 224 4.96 -6.44 -4.29
C PHE A 224 3.52 -6.47 -4.78
N LEU A 225 2.85 -7.60 -4.56
CA LEU A 225 1.42 -7.73 -4.70
C LEU A 225 0.87 -8.28 -3.38
N ALA A 226 -0.02 -7.53 -2.75
CA ALA A 226 -0.83 -8.02 -1.64
C ALA A 226 -2.27 -8.20 -2.10
N ILE A 227 -2.80 -9.42 -1.91
CA ILE A 227 -4.22 -9.73 -2.12
C ILE A 227 -4.83 -9.89 -0.72
N ILE A 228 -5.70 -8.98 -0.37
CA ILE A 228 -6.32 -8.88 0.96
C ILE A 228 -7.80 -9.21 0.82
N GLN A 229 -8.25 -10.20 1.54
CA GLN A 229 -9.67 -10.56 1.61
C GLN A 229 -10.16 -10.31 3.04
N VAL A 230 -11.30 -9.65 3.18
CA VAL A 230 -11.90 -9.32 4.48
C VAL A 230 -13.37 -9.70 4.47
N GLY A 231 -13.87 -10.28 5.56
CA GLY A 231 -15.26 -10.72 5.65
C GLY A 231 -15.63 -11.27 7.02
N ASP A 232 -16.90 -11.64 7.17
CA ASP A 232 -17.44 -12.28 8.37
C ASP A 232 -17.04 -13.76 8.46
N GLU A 233 -16.79 -14.41 7.31
CA GLU A 233 -16.55 -15.82 7.18
C GLU A 233 -15.27 -16.11 6.36
N ALA A 234 -15.08 -17.38 6.03
CA ALA A 234 -13.90 -17.87 5.33
C ALA A 234 -13.67 -17.16 3.99
N VAL A 235 -12.43 -16.82 3.75
CA VAL A 235 -11.93 -16.20 2.54
C VAL A 235 -11.67 -17.23 1.44
N SER A 236 -11.78 -16.80 0.20
CA SER A 236 -11.50 -17.65 -0.97
C SER A 236 -10.03 -18.04 -1.02
N ILE A 237 -9.78 -19.27 -1.47
CA ILE A 237 -8.41 -19.73 -1.73
C ILE A 237 -7.88 -18.99 -2.95
N ILE A 238 -6.64 -18.49 -2.86
CA ILE A 238 -5.94 -17.90 -4.00
C ILE A 238 -5.21 -19.01 -4.74
N ASN A 239 -5.60 -19.25 -5.99
CA ASN A 239 -4.90 -20.15 -6.89
C ASN A 239 -3.99 -19.31 -7.80
N ARG A 240 -2.70 -19.65 -7.81
CA ARG A 240 -1.69 -18.97 -8.62
C ARG A 240 -1.21 -19.88 -9.76
N ASP A 241 -1.18 -19.30 -10.98
CA ASP A 241 -0.53 -19.89 -12.14
C ASP A 241 0.32 -18.81 -12.83
N GLY A 242 1.64 -18.90 -12.70
CA GLY A 242 2.58 -17.88 -13.17
C GLY A 242 2.31 -16.51 -12.55
N ASP A 243 1.95 -15.54 -13.39
CA ASP A 243 1.58 -14.17 -13.01
C ASP A 243 0.06 -13.98 -12.85
N THR A 244 -0.72 -15.06 -12.91
CA THR A 244 -2.18 -15.05 -12.78
C THR A 244 -2.61 -15.59 -11.42
N PHE A 245 -3.53 -14.89 -10.77
CA PHE A 245 -4.08 -15.20 -9.46
C PHE A 245 -5.61 -15.22 -9.56
N ASN A 246 -6.22 -16.31 -9.13
CA ASN A 246 -7.68 -16.47 -9.11
C ASN A 246 -8.19 -16.42 -7.68
N VAL A 247 -9.14 -15.53 -7.39
CA VAL A 247 -9.68 -15.23 -6.06
C VAL A 247 -11.19 -15.09 -6.15
N GLY A 248 -11.94 -16.10 -5.76
CA GLY A 248 -13.38 -16.16 -6.00
C GLY A 248 -13.67 -16.07 -7.50
N ASP A 249 -14.48 -15.09 -7.90
CA ASP A 249 -14.80 -14.82 -9.31
C ASP A 249 -13.86 -13.83 -10.00
N TRP A 250 -12.82 -13.39 -9.29
CA TRP A 250 -11.81 -12.48 -9.83
C TRP A 250 -10.59 -13.22 -10.38
N THR A 251 -10.15 -12.78 -11.55
CA THR A 251 -8.86 -13.13 -12.14
C THR A 251 -7.97 -11.89 -12.12
N ILE A 252 -6.80 -12.00 -11.51
CA ILE A 252 -5.82 -10.93 -11.38
C ILE A 252 -4.56 -11.37 -12.11
N LYS A 253 -4.05 -10.59 -13.05
CA LYS A 253 -2.75 -10.77 -13.68
C LYS A 253 -1.84 -9.62 -13.24
N ALA A 254 -0.69 -9.93 -12.63
CA ALA A 254 0.26 -8.94 -12.16
C ALA A 254 1.69 -9.37 -12.48
N VAL A 255 2.41 -8.54 -13.24
CA VAL A 255 3.82 -8.78 -13.57
C VAL A 255 4.67 -8.37 -12.37
N LEU A 256 5.24 -9.36 -11.69
CA LEU A 256 6.09 -9.15 -10.51
C LEU A 256 7.58 -9.00 -10.84
N ASP A 257 8.02 -9.49 -11.99
CA ASP A 257 9.39 -9.34 -12.47
C ASP A 257 9.67 -7.87 -12.81
N ALA A 258 10.50 -7.21 -11.99
CA ALA A 258 10.80 -5.78 -12.15
C ALA A 258 11.65 -5.47 -13.41
N SER A 259 12.23 -6.47 -14.07
CA SER A 259 12.92 -6.29 -15.36
C SER A 259 11.99 -6.11 -16.56
N LYS A 260 10.70 -6.44 -16.39
CA LYS A 260 9.66 -6.29 -17.41
C LYS A 260 8.86 -5.00 -17.18
N ALA A 261 8.10 -4.57 -18.20
CA ALA A 261 7.12 -3.49 -18.03
C ALA A 261 6.10 -3.85 -16.93
N PRO A 262 5.67 -2.89 -16.10
CA PRO A 262 4.67 -3.15 -15.08
C PRO A 262 3.29 -3.32 -15.72
N GLU A 263 2.59 -4.36 -15.30
CA GLU A 263 1.23 -4.66 -15.75
C GLU A 263 0.40 -5.18 -14.58
N LEU A 264 -0.83 -4.71 -14.52
CA LEU A 264 -1.85 -5.17 -13.60
C LEU A 264 -3.19 -5.19 -14.31
N THR A 265 -3.77 -6.39 -14.46
CA THR A 265 -5.11 -6.56 -15.03
C THR A 265 -5.97 -7.32 -14.04
N VAL A 266 -7.21 -6.87 -13.87
CA VAL A 266 -8.20 -7.52 -13.03
C VAL A 266 -9.47 -7.67 -13.84
N SER A 267 -10.08 -8.85 -13.82
CA SER A 267 -11.36 -9.13 -14.49
C SER A 267 -12.26 -9.98 -13.63
N HIS A 268 -13.55 -9.71 -13.65
CA HIS A 268 -14.57 -10.53 -13.02
C HIS A 268 -15.07 -11.59 -14.00
N ARG A 269 -15.31 -12.82 -13.54
CA ARG A 269 -15.67 -13.93 -14.40
C ARG A 269 -17.09 -13.84 -14.97
N THR A 270 -18.03 -13.35 -14.19
CA THR A 270 -19.44 -13.26 -14.55
C THR A 270 -19.92 -11.84 -14.80
N GLU A 271 -19.37 -10.87 -14.07
CA GLU A 271 -19.68 -9.45 -14.28
C GLU A 271 -18.74 -8.87 -15.35
N GLN A 272 -19.24 -7.91 -16.11
CA GLN A 272 -18.45 -7.27 -17.17
C GLN A 272 -17.51 -6.20 -16.62
N ALA A 273 -16.80 -6.48 -15.52
CA ALA A 273 -15.91 -5.55 -14.86
C ALA A 273 -14.44 -5.90 -15.17
N VAL A 274 -13.72 -4.95 -15.71
CA VAL A 274 -12.28 -5.09 -16.05
C VAL A 274 -11.52 -3.84 -15.67
N PHE A 275 -10.40 -4.02 -14.98
CA PHE A 275 -9.37 -2.99 -14.82
C PHE A 275 -8.09 -3.43 -15.51
N SER A 276 -7.37 -2.50 -16.13
CA SER A 276 -6.08 -2.79 -16.74
C SER A 276 -5.15 -1.59 -16.66
N TYR A 277 -3.92 -1.85 -16.19
CA TYR A 277 -2.80 -0.91 -16.19
C TYR A 277 -1.62 -1.54 -16.91
N GLY A 278 -0.90 -0.77 -17.72
CA GLY A 278 0.30 -1.22 -18.43
C GLY A 278 0.25 -0.94 -19.91
N THR A 279 0.87 -1.83 -20.71
CA THR A 279 1.03 -1.66 -22.16
C THR A 279 0.02 -2.47 -22.96
N ASP A 280 -0.46 -3.59 -22.40
CA ASP A 280 -1.37 -4.50 -23.10
C ASP A 280 -2.76 -3.88 -23.29
N ASN A 281 -3.36 -4.18 -24.44
CA ASN A 281 -4.75 -3.86 -24.71
C ASN A 281 -5.67 -4.90 -24.04
N PRO A 282 -6.55 -4.50 -23.12
CA PRO A 282 -7.43 -5.45 -22.45
C PRO A 282 -8.54 -5.94 -23.37
N ALA A 283 -9.00 -7.17 -23.12
CA ALA A 283 -10.22 -7.69 -23.72
C ALA A 283 -11.44 -7.22 -22.92
N LEU A 284 -12.38 -6.56 -23.57
CA LEU A 284 -13.65 -6.11 -23.01
C LEU A 284 -14.78 -6.76 -23.83
N ASN A 285 -15.66 -7.51 -23.19
CA ASN A 285 -16.77 -8.23 -23.86
C ASN A 285 -16.31 -9.05 -25.08
N GLY A 286 -15.12 -9.68 -25.00
CA GLY A 286 -14.54 -10.46 -26.10
C GLY A 286 -13.86 -9.65 -27.20
N ASN A 287 -13.91 -8.32 -27.14
CA ASN A 287 -13.21 -7.41 -28.06
C ASN A 287 -12.01 -6.77 -27.37
N PHE A 288 -10.89 -6.61 -28.11
CA PHE A 288 -9.75 -5.87 -27.61
C PHE A 288 -10.00 -4.37 -27.68
N TYR A 289 -9.78 -3.70 -26.54
CA TYR A 289 -9.83 -2.25 -26.47
C TYR A 289 -8.44 -1.67 -26.72
N SER A 290 -8.30 -0.84 -27.77
CA SER A 290 -7.05 -0.14 -28.06
C SER A 290 -6.87 1.02 -27.11
N ARG A 291 -5.83 0.98 -26.26
CA ARG A 291 -5.44 2.10 -25.41
C ARG A 291 -5.10 3.32 -26.26
N GLN A 292 -5.50 4.49 -25.78
CA GLN A 292 -5.09 5.77 -26.39
C GLN A 292 -3.69 6.20 -25.92
N PHE A 293 -3.31 5.78 -24.70
CA PHE A 293 -2.07 6.19 -24.07
C PHE A 293 -1.35 4.98 -23.45
N THR A 294 -0.11 4.75 -23.88
CA THR A 294 0.76 3.72 -23.27
C THR A 294 0.95 3.99 -21.78
N GLY A 295 0.80 2.98 -20.94
CA GLY A 295 0.92 3.08 -19.50
C GLY A 295 -0.27 3.74 -18.80
N SER A 296 -1.40 3.94 -19.50
CA SER A 296 -2.65 4.40 -18.90
C SER A 296 -3.24 3.35 -17.96
N SER A 297 -4.14 3.80 -17.07
CA SER A 297 -5.10 2.94 -16.35
C SER A 297 -6.44 2.99 -17.05
N LEU A 298 -7.05 1.82 -17.24
CA LEU A 298 -8.33 1.66 -17.92
C LEU A 298 -9.28 0.90 -16.99
N LEU A 299 -10.49 1.43 -16.81
CA LEU A 299 -11.58 0.79 -16.11
C LEU A 299 -12.75 0.61 -17.06
N TYR A 300 -13.26 -0.62 -17.19
CA TYR A 300 -14.56 -0.94 -17.77
C TYR A 300 -15.44 -1.50 -16.67
N ASP A 301 -16.50 -0.80 -16.35
CA ASP A 301 -17.40 -1.15 -15.24
C ASP A 301 -18.74 -0.45 -15.41
N GLU A 302 -19.73 -0.81 -14.62
CA GLU A 302 -20.97 -0.06 -14.50
C GLU A 302 -20.70 1.23 -13.71
N ILE A 303 -20.94 2.38 -14.35
CA ILE A 303 -20.78 3.72 -13.80
C ILE A 303 -22.08 4.48 -14.08
N ASP A 304 -22.71 5.01 -13.05
CA ASP A 304 -23.99 5.73 -13.15
C ASP A 304 -25.09 4.93 -13.87
N GLY A 305 -25.14 3.62 -13.65
CA GLY A 305 -26.15 2.72 -14.22
C GLY A 305 -25.91 2.31 -15.67
N ALA A 306 -24.72 2.56 -16.22
CA ALA A 306 -24.34 2.15 -17.57
C ALA A 306 -22.90 1.64 -17.61
N TYR A 307 -22.62 0.62 -18.45
CA TYR A 307 -21.26 0.17 -18.68
C TYR A 307 -20.46 1.20 -19.49
N GLN A 308 -19.34 1.61 -18.94
CA GLN A 308 -18.49 2.66 -19.50
C GLN A 308 -17.03 2.28 -19.46
N VAL A 309 -16.24 2.80 -20.40
CA VAL A 309 -14.78 2.75 -20.39
C VAL A 309 -14.23 4.09 -19.96
N VAL A 310 -13.41 4.09 -18.90
CA VAL A 310 -12.65 5.26 -18.44
C VAL A 310 -11.17 4.98 -18.62
N GLU A 311 -10.44 5.86 -19.28
CA GLU A 311 -8.98 5.77 -19.44
C GLU A 311 -8.31 7.00 -18.84
N MET A 312 -7.28 6.81 -18.00
CA MET A 312 -6.58 7.89 -17.29
C MET A 312 -5.06 7.76 -17.42
N THR A 313 -4.39 8.92 -17.50
CA THR A 313 -2.94 9.09 -17.44
C THR A 313 -2.56 10.04 -16.32
N ASP A 314 -1.28 10.11 -15.95
CA ASP A 314 -0.76 11.04 -14.93
C ASP A 314 -0.80 12.50 -15.39
N ARG A 315 -0.84 12.75 -16.69
CA ARG A 315 -0.76 14.11 -17.29
C ARG A 315 -2.11 14.79 -17.44
N SER A 316 -3.16 14.05 -17.36
CA SER A 316 -4.51 14.58 -17.52
C SER A 316 -5.37 14.04 -16.38
N PRO A 317 -5.68 14.86 -15.38
CA PRO A 317 -6.50 14.41 -14.26
C PRO A 317 -7.91 13.99 -14.67
N ILE A 318 -8.35 14.29 -15.90
CA ILE A 318 -9.66 13.89 -16.42
C ILE A 318 -9.58 13.73 -17.95
N SER A 319 -8.82 12.76 -18.45
CA SER A 319 -9.07 12.28 -19.82
C SER A 319 -10.01 11.08 -19.73
N THR A 320 -11.27 11.35 -19.50
CA THR A 320 -12.33 10.35 -19.57
C THR A 320 -12.85 10.27 -21.00
N ARG A 321 -12.80 9.10 -21.59
CA ARG A 321 -13.58 8.78 -22.78
C ARG A 321 -14.69 7.84 -22.36
N VAL A 322 -15.90 8.36 -22.30
CA VAL A 322 -17.11 7.55 -22.19
C VAL A 322 -17.34 6.95 -23.59
N VAL A 323 -17.30 5.64 -23.70
CA VAL A 323 -17.70 4.91 -24.89
C VAL A 323 -19.05 4.29 -24.60
N ASN A 324 -20.11 4.95 -25.06
CA ASN A 324 -21.42 4.30 -25.07
C ASN A 324 -21.34 3.15 -26.08
N GLN A 325 -21.63 1.94 -25.62
CA GLN A 325 -21.83 0.76 -26.45
C GLN A 325 -23.22 0.75 -27.04
#